data_bce110d4703757e91e3230134a0456fb
#
_entry.id   bce110d4703757e91e3230134a0456fb
#
_cell.length_a   1.000
_cell.length_b   1.000
_cell.length_c   1.000
_cell.angle_alpha   90.00
_cell.angle_beta   90.00
_cell.angle_gamma   90.00
#
_symmetry.space_group_name_H-M   'P 1'
#
loop_
_entity.id
_entity.type
_entity.pdbx_description
1 polymer ?
#
loop_
_entity_poly.entity_id
_entity_poly.type
_entity_poly.pdbx_seq_one_letter_code
_entity_poly.pdbx_strand_id
1 'polypeptide(L)'
;MARIAGVDIPRDKRVEVALTYIYGIGPATSKKILAKTRVNPVKNLTEDEVARLREVIDREYKVEGDLRREVNLNIKRLIEIGCYRGIRHRRGLPVHGQRTRTNARTKRGPRRTVAGRKKATAKK
;
A
#
# COMPACT_ATOMS: atom_id res chain seq x y z
N MET A 1 11.85 19.67 2.24
CA MET A 1 10.94 18.53 2.44
C MET A 1 11.61 17.56 3.39
N ALA A 2 10.90 17.07 4.40
CA ALA A 2 11.46 16.02 5.25
C ALA A 2 11.30 14.68 4.54
N ARG A 3 12.37 13.89 4.48
CA ARG A 3 12.35 12.54 3.88
C ARG A 3 12.58 11.50 4.96
N ILE A 4 11.62 10.56 5.11
CA ILE A 4 11.66 9.49 6.13
C ILE A 4 11.44 8.16 5.42
N ALA A 5 12.27 7.15 5.70
CA ALA A 5 12.23 5.83 5.05
C ALA A 5 12.20 5.89 3.51
N GLY A 6 12.85 6.88 2.92
CA GLY A 6 12.86 7.08 1.47
C GLY A 6 11.64 7.80 0.89
N VAL A 7 10.64 8.15 1.71
CA VAL A 7 9.40 8.83 1.29
C VAL A 7 9.44 10.30 1.67
N ASP A 8 9.05 11.17 0.74
CA ASP A 8 8.92 12.60 0.97
C ASP A 8 7.62 12.91 1.73
N ILE A 9 7.76 13.53 2.89
CA ILE A 9 6.63 13.86 3.76
C ILE A 9 6.05 15.22 3.37
N PRO A 10 4.74 15.30 3.02
CA PRO A 10 4.12 16.55 2.64
C PRO A 10 4.07 17.54 3.84
N ARG A 11 4.47 18.80 3.61
CA ARG A 11 4.49 19.85 4.64
C ARG A 11 3.14 20.51 4.90
N ASP A 12 2.24 20.42 3.95
CA ASP A 12 0.90 21.00 3.99
C ASP A 12 -0.09 20.21 4.86
N LYS A 13 0.29 19.00 5.27
CA LYS A 13 -0.54 18.10 6.07
C LYS A 13 -0.04 17.97 7.51
N ARG A 14 -0.95 17.66 8.43
CA ARG A 14 -0.59 17.33 9.81
C ARG A 14 0.35 16.14 9.82
N VAL A 15 1.35 16.14 10.68
CA VAL A 15 2.37 15.07 10.76
C VAL A 15 1.74 13.69 10.95
N GLU A 16 0.67 13.59 11.73
CA GLU A 16 -0.10 12.37 11.93
C GLU A 16 -0.59 11.77 10.60
N VAL A 17 -1.10 12.61 9.70
CA VAL A 17 -1.57 12.20 8.37
C VAL A 17 -0.40 12.00 7.42
N ALA A 18 0.60 12.87 7.50
CA ALA A 18 1.76 12.82 6.63
C ALA A 18 2.58 11.52 6.81
N LEU A 19 2.69 10.99 8.02
CA LEU A 19 3.34 9.70 8.27
C LEU A 19 2.61 8.52 7.63
N THR A 20 1.30 8.62 7.39
CA THR A 20 0.55 7.54 6.73
C THR A 20 0.88 7.38 5.23
N TYR A 21 1.65 8.28 4.65
CA TYR A 21 2.17 8.13 3.28
C TYR A 21 3.28 7.07 3.19
N ILE A 22 3.88 6.72 4.33
CA ILE A 22 4.88 5.64 4.41
C ILE A 22 4.13 4.29 4.42
N TYR A 23 4.46 3.41 3.47
CA TYR A 23 3.87 2.09 3.42
C TYR A 23 4.20 1.27 4.67
N GLY A 24 3.16 0.83 5.38
CA GLY A 24 3.27 0.13 6.66
C GLY A 24 2.89 0.97 7.88
N ILE A 25 2.75 2.29 7.72
CA ILE A 25 2.30 3.19 8.79
C ILE A 25 0.86 3.60 8.53
N GLY A 26 -0.06 3.08 9.32
CA GLY A 26 -1.45 3.52 9.36
C GLY A 26 -1.70 4.59 10.43
N PRO A 27 -2.92 5.14 10.52
CA PRO A 27 -3.25 6.21 11.49
C PRO A 27 -3.02 5.77 12.94
N ALA A 28 -3.30 4.52 13.30
CA ALA A 28 -3.05 4.01 14.65
C ALA A 28 -1.54 3.93 14.97
N THR A 29 -0.72 3.48 14.01
CA THR A 29 0.73 3.39 14.16
C THR A 29 1.34 4.79 14.21
N SER A 30 0.88 5.71 13.36
CA SER A 30 1.31 7.10 13.35
C SER A 30 1.12 7.77 14.73
N LYS A 31 -0.04 7.60 15.36
CA LYS A 31 -0.30 8.11 16.72
C LYS A 31 0.66 7.52 17.76
N LYS A 32 0.94 6.22 17.69
CA LYS A 32 1.91 5.57 18.61
C LYS A 32 3.32 6.12 18.43
N ILE A 33 3.77 6.32 17.19
CA ILE A 33 5.07 6.90 16.88
C ILE A 33 5.17 8.32 17.44
N LEU A 34 4.17 9.17 17.19
CA LEU A 34 4.14 10.56 17.70
C LEU A 34 4.13 10.62 19.23
N ALA A 35 3.38 9.73 19.89
CA ALA A 35 3.37 9.65 21.36
C ALA A 35 4.75 9.26 21.92
N LYS A 36 5.46 8.30 21.29
CA LYS A 36 6.81 7.89 21.72
C LYS A 36 7.86 8.98 21.51
N THR A 37 7.81 9.64 20.36
CA THR A 37 8.80 10.67 19.99
C THR A 37 8.50 12.03 20.63
N ARG A 38 7.33 12.18 21.26
CA ARG A 38 6.82 13.46 21.82
C ARG A 38 6.82 14.58 20.79
N VAL A 39 6.62 14.23 19.53
CA VAL A 39 6.53 15.21 18.43
C VAL A 39 5.09 15.70 18.33
N ASN A 40 4.95 17.02 18.25
CA ASN A 40 3.64 17.65 18.11
C ASN A 40 3.05 17.34 16.72
N PRO A 41 1.77 16.97 16.59
CA PRO A 41 1.15 16.66 15.30
C PRO A 41 0.97 17.86 14.38
N VAL A 42 1.60 19.01 14.66
CA VAL A 42 1.52 20.27 13.92
C VAL A 42 2.36 20.24 12.64
N LYS A 43 2.04 21.11 11.68
CA LYS A 43 2.54 21.11 10.29
C LYS A 43 4.04 21.31 10.07
N ASN A 44 4.78 21.83 11.01
CA ASN A 44 6.20 22.16 10.83
C ASN A 44 7.07 21.25 11.71
N LEU A 45 7.79 20.34 11.09
CA LEU A 45 8.79 19.48 11.75
C LEU A 45 10.14 20.19 11.75
N THR A 46 10.79 20.22 12.91
CA THR A 46 12.20 20.59 13.03
C THR A 46 13.10 19.43 12.59
N GLU A 47 14.35 19.69 12.26
CA GLU A 47 15.29 18.64 11.87
C GLU A 47 15.53 17.60 12.97
N ASP A 48 15.57 18.05 14.23
CA ASP A 48 15.70 17.18 15.40
C ASP A 48 14.48 16.26 15.59
N GLU A 49 13.28 16.76 15.32
CA GLU A 49 12.06 15.95 15.35
C GLU A 49 12.05 14.90 14.23
N VAL A 50 12.50 15.28 13.04
CA VAL A 50 12.65 14.35 11.91
C VAL A 50 13.66 13.26 12.24
N ALA A 51 14.78 13.59 12.87
CA ALA A 51 15.80 12.62 13.29
C ALA A 51 15.23 11.61 14.31
N ARG A 52 14.50 12.08 15.33
CA ARG A 52 13.84 11.22 16.33
C ARG A 52 12.78 10.30 15.69
N LEU A 53 12.01 10.84 14.75
CA LEU A 53 11.03 10.03 14.01
C LEU A 53 11.69 8.93 13.18
N ARG A 54 12.80 9.24 12.47
CA ARG A 54 13.58 8.25 11.71
C ARG A 54 14.10 7.14 12.62
N GLU A 55 14.76 7.49 13.71
CA GLU A 55 15.33 6.52 14.64
C GLU A 55 14.27 5.52 15.17
N VAL A 56 13.11 6.01 15.59
CA VAL A 56 12.03 5.15 16.09
C VAL A 56 11.43 4.28 14.98
N ILE A 57 11.26 4.82 13.77
CA ILE A 57 10.70 4.07 12.64
C ILE A 57 11.67 2.98 12.21
N ASP A 58 12.95 3.30 12.03
CA ASP A 58 13.96 2.35 11.55
C ASP A 58 14.23 1.23 12.58
N ARG A 59 14.11 1.55 13.87
CA ARG A 59 14.38 0.57 14.94
C ARG A 59 13.20 -0.35 15.23
N GLU A 60 11.97 0.14 15.18
CA GLU A 60 10.80 -0.60 15.69
C GLU A 60 9.85 -1.08 14.60
N TYR A 61 9.90 -0.51 13.42
CA TYR A 61 8.93 -0.79 12.37
C TYR A 61 9.60 -1.24 11.07
N LYS A 62 9.04 -2.26 10.46
CA LYS A 62 9.37 -2.62 9.08
C LYS A 62 8.45 -1.83 8.16
N VAL A 63 9.03 -1.01 7.30
CA VAL A 63 8.29 -0.12 6.42
C VAL A 63 8.82 -0.21 4.98
N GLU A 64 8.08 0.35 4.05
CA GLU A 64 8.44 0.49 2.63
C GLU A 64 9.07 -0.76 2.00
N GLY A 65 10.33 -0.70 1.59
CA GLY A 65 11.00 -1.75 0.83
C GLY A 65 11.05 -3.09 1.55
N ASP A 66 11.37 -3.09 2.84
CA ASP A 66 11.49 -4.31 3.64
C ASP A 66 10.13 -4.96 3.86
N LEU A 67 9.09 -4.18 4.15
CA LEU A 67 7.74 -4.70 4.29
C LEU A 67 7.20 -5.21 2.96
N ARG A 68 7.42 -4.49 1.85
CA ARG A 68 7.02 -4.94 0.50
C ARG A 68 7.70 -6.25 0.13
N ARG A 69 8.99 -6.39 0.43
CA ARG A 69 9.75 -7.62 0.23
C ARG A 69 9.17 -8.77 1.04
N GLU A 70 8.89 -8.56 2.33
CA GLU A 70 8.30 -9.57 3.20
C GLU A 70 6.94 -10.04 2.69
N VAL A 71 6.06 -9.13 2.32
CA VAL A 71 4.73 -9.46 1.75
C VAL A 71 4.88 -10.26 0.45
N ASN A 72 5.78 -9.84 -0.44
CA ASN A 72 6.02 -10.54 -1.70
C ASN A 72 6.59 -11.95 -1.49
N LEU A 73 7.53 -12.12 -0.54
CA LEU A 73 8.07 -13.43 -0.19
C LEU A 73 7.00 -14.35 0.40
N ASN A 74 6.10 -13.83 1.23
CA ASN A 74 4.99 -14.60 1.77
C ASN A 74 4.02 -15.06 0.67
N ILE A 75 3.70 -14.20 -0.29
CA ILE A 75 2.88 -14.56 -1.45
C ILE A 75 3.60 -15.60 -2.32
N LYS A 76 4.89 -15.39 -2.59
CA LYS A 76 5.71 -16.33 -3.37
C LYS A 76 5.72 -17.71 -2.73
N ARG A 77 5.94 -17.78 -1.42
CA ARG A 77 5.89 -19.05 -0.66
C ARG A 77 4.55 -19.78 -0.83
N LEU A 78 3.41 -19.05 -0.76
CA LEU A 78 2.09 -19.66 -0.97
C LEU A 78 1.92 -20.22 -2.39
N ILE A 79 2.48 -19.53 -3.38
CA ILE A 79 2.45 -19.98 -4.78
C ILE A 79 3.32 -21.24 -4.96
N GLU A 80 4.49 -21.29 -4.36
CA GLU A 80 5.44 -22.42 -4.44
C GLU A 80 4.87 -23.69 -3.77
N ILE A 81 4.23 -23.52 -2.61
CA ILE A 81 3.53 -24.63 -1.92
C ILE A 81 2.35 -25.17 -2.76
N GLY A 82 1.84 -24.40 -3.73
CA GLY A 82 0.71 -24.79 -4.58
C GLY A 82 -0.64 -24.84 -3.86
N CYS A 83 -0.77 -24.19 -2.70
CA CYS A 83 -2.03 -24.11 -1.97
C CYS A 83 -3.09 -23.31 -2.73
N TYR A 84 -4.38 -23.47 -2.37
CA TYR A 84 -5.48 -22.77 -3.02
C TYR A 84 -5.28 -21.25 -3.04
N ARG A 85 -4.84 -20.65 -1.93
CA ARG A 85 -4.55 -19.22 -1.84
C ARG A 85 -3.43 -18.80 -2.81
N GLY A 86 -2.38 -19.59 -2.93
CA GLY A 86 -1.29 -19.37 -3.88
C GLY A 86 -1.75 -19.42 -5.33
N ILE A 87 -2.61 -20.41 -5.69
CA ILE A 87 -3.20 -20.49 -7.02
C ILE A 87 -4.05 -19.25 -7.33
N ARG A 88 -4.81 -18.75 -6.36
CA ARG A 88 -5.60 -17.52 -6.51
C ARG A 88 -4.71 -16.30 -6.72
N HIS A 89 -3.61 -16.17 -5.98
CA HIS A 89 -2.62 -15.11 -6.20
C HIS A 89 -2.02 -15.17 -7.60
N ARG A 90 -1.59 -16.36 -8.05
CA ARG A 90 -1.02 -16.55 -9.39
C ARG A 90 -1.99 -16.18 -10.51
N ARG A 91 -3.28 -16.45 -10.33
CA ARG A 91 -4.33 -16.14 -11.32
C ARG A 91 -4.85 -14.69 -11.22
N GLY A 92 -4.36 -13.87 -10.28
CA GLY A 92 -4.87 -12.51 -10.06
C GLY A 92 -6.34 -12.47 -9.63
N LEU A 93 -6.78 -13.48 -8.88
CA LEU A 93 -8.16 -13.60 -8.40
C LEU A 93 -8.25 -13.33 -6.90
N PRO A 94 -9.44 -12.93 -6.38
CA PRO A 94 -9.65 -12.77 -4.94
C PRO A 94 -9.31 -14.04 -4.17
N VAL A 95 -8.67 -13.89 -3.01
CA VAL A 95 -8.07 -14.98 -2.24
C VAL A 95 -8.96 -15.44 -1.08
N HIS A 96 -9.88 -14.60 -0.65
CA HIS A 96 -10.72 -14.82 0.53
C HIS A 96 -12.16 -15.25 0.18
N GLY A 97 -12.37 -16.00 -0.89
CA GLY A 97 -13.67 -16.55 -1.26
C GLY A 97 -14.70 -15.56 -1.80
N GLN A 98 -14.27 -14.34 -2.16
CA GLN A 98 -15.18 -13.35 -2.72
C GLN A 98 -15.73 -13.81 -4.08
N ARG A 99 -16.97 -13.41 -4.35
CA ARG A 99 -17.66 -13.70 -5.60
C ARG A 99 -16.92 -13.09 -6.80
N THR A 100 -16.70 -13.87 -7.85
CA THR A 100 -15.95 -13.45 -9.05
C THR A 100 -16.80 -13.18 -10.28
N ARG A 101 -18.09 -13.55 -10.23
CA ARG A 101 -19.02 -13.41 -11.37
C ARG A 101 -19.34 -11.93 -11.68
N THR A 102 -19.34 -11.05 -10.69
CA THR A 102 -19.74 -9.65 -10.84
C THR A 102 -18.57 -8.68 -10.69
N ASN A 103 -18.23 -8.25 -9.48
CA ASN A 103 -17.45 -7.04 -9.21
C ASN A 103 -16.05 -7.26 -8.61
N ALA A 104 -15.39 -8.38 -8.86
CA ALA A 104 -14.03 -8.63 -8.35
C ALA A 104 -12.95 -7.78 -9.08
N ARG A 105 -13.16 -6.46 -9.14
CA ARG A 105 -12.33 -5.56 -9.96
C ARG A 105 -10.99 -5.19 -9.32
N THR A 106 -10.90 -5.13 -8.00
CA THR A 106 -9.66 -4.76 -7.28
C THR A 106 -8.46 -5.63 -7.70
N LYS A 107 -8.66 -6.95 -7.82
CA LYS A 107 -7.62 -7.88 -8.25
C LYS A 107 -7.50 -7.99 -9.79
N ARG A 108 -8.62 -7.85 -10.50
CA ARG A 108 -8.68 -8.03 -11.96
C ARG A 108 -8.34 -6.76 -12.75
N GLY A 109 -8.36 -5.61 -12.09
CA GLY A 109 -8.19 -4.32 -12.76
C GLY A 109 -9.45 -3.83 -13.51
N PRO A 110 -9.35 -2.73 -14.25
CA PRO A 110 -10.48 -2.13 -14.95
C PRO A 110 -11.11 -3.10 -15.96
N ARG A 111 -12.38 -2.87 -16.27
CA ARG A 111 -13.08 -3.66 -17.28
C ARG A 111 -12.45 -3.42 -18.64
N ARG A 112 -12.06 -4.49 -19.33
CA ARG A 112 -11.66 -4.43 -20.74
C ARG A 112 -12.91 -4.67 -21.58
N THR A 113 -13.29 -3.68 -22.35
CA THR A 113 -14.36 -3.81 -23.35
C THR A 113 -13.83 -4.63 -24.52
N VAL A 114 -14.55 -5.67 -24.91
CA VAL A 114 -14.29 -6.38 -26.16
C VAL A 114 -14.97 -5.57 -27.26
N ALA A 115 -14.23 -5.23 -28.31
CA ALA A 115 -14.80 -4.56 -29.49
C ALA A 115 -15.96 -5.43 -30.05
N GLY A 116 -17.16 -4.87 -30.05
CA GLY A 116 -18.30 -5.54 -30.67
C GLY A 116 -18.06 -5.76 -32.15
N ARG A 117 -18.67 -6.80 -32.73
CA ARG A 117 -18.70 -6.96 -34.21
C ARG A 117 -19.24 -5.65 -34.81
N LYS A 118 -18.45 -5.02 -35.68
CA LYS A 118 -18.94 -3.93 -36.48
C LYS A 118 -20.19 -4.44 -37.23
N LYS A 119 -21.36 -3.88 -36.95
CA LYS A 119 -22.53 -4.10 -37.80
C LYS A 119 -22.12 -3.68 -39.22
N ALA A 120 -22.20 -4.61 -40.16
CA ALA A 120 -21.99 -4.30 -41.56
C ALA A 120 -22.91 -3.13 -41.90
N THR A 121 -22.35 -1.99 -42.31
CA THR A 121 -23.12 -0.87 -42.86
C THR A 121 -23.84 -1.41 -44.05
N ALA A 122 -25.19 -1.42 -44.01
CA ALA A 122 -26.00 -1.73 -45.17
C ALA A 122 -25.54 -0.82 -46.33
N LYS A 123 -25.03 -1.42 -47.38
CA LYS A 123 -24.80 -0.69 -48.65
C LYS A 123 -26.14 -0.16 -49.09
N LYS A 124 -26.24 1.19 -49.19
CA LYS A 124 -27.29 1.84 -49.97
C LYS A 124 -27.08 1.57 -51.47
#